data_5acc6f52ee7fad509c8b756f736dfdcf
#
_entry.id   5acc6f52ee7fad509c8b756f736dfdcf
#
_cell.length_a   1.000
_cell.length_b   1.000
_cell.length_c   1.000
_cell.angle_alpha   90.00
_cell.angle_beta   90.00
_cell.angle_gamma   90.00
#
_symmetry.space_group_name_H-M   'P 1'
#
loop_
_entity.id
_entity.type
_entity.pdbx_description
1 polymer ?
#
loop_
_entity_poly.entity_id
_entity_poly.type
_entity_poly.pdbx_seq_one_letter_code
_entity_poly.pdbx_strand_id
1 'polypeptide(L)'
;MFLSKISAGIAVGTSLLLGASPALAASAWTSVPVPPTGQNANLMGVSSTSDSDAWAVGSENGSAGAGVGAKVLIDHWNGTAWSQVATPATPQNTASLAAVSASSTTDAWAIGRDQNNRSNFQPLALHWNGTSWTRVTVPLPNNDNLASDLYAISADGPNDVWIVGTYYLLVSPTDEALETYSLHWNGTAWSIVPMPPVPGTNPNNQFVLDAIQAKSPTDVWAVGKSVNAASPSSATTLTEHWNGTTWSIVPSPSPSTGASLTGVTTSNASNSVWAVGVDQPSGSTTAQTLTLNWNGTAWVTVPSPNASTGPTVLNSVSTTPGASIVQALGESGVSGANNPFAPQNG
;
A
#
# COMPACT_ATOMS: atom_id res chain seq x y z
N MET A 1 21.96 3.15 -10.31
CA MET A 1 21.30 2.14 -11.16
C MET A 1 20.78 1.07 -10.23
N PHE A 2 19.62 1.32 -9.64
CA PHE A 2 19.05 0.46 -8.62
C PHE A 2 17.89 -0.30 -9.21
N LEU A 3 18.08 -1.56 -9.44
CA LEU A 3 17.02 -2.48 -9.85
C LEU A 3 16.59 -3.26 -8.61
N SER A 4 15.40 -3.00 -8.12
CA SER A 4 14.81 -3.85 -7.11
C SER A 4 14.61 -5.25 -7.69
N LYS A 5 15.41 -6.20 -7.23
CA LYS A 5 15.24 -7.61 -7.53
C LYS A 5 14.28 -8.21 -6.52
N ILE A 6 13.00 -7.95 -6.66
CA ILE A 6 12.01 -8.56 -5.80
C ILE A 6 10.98 -9.25 -6.67
N SER A 7 11.00 -10.55 -6.65
CA SER A 7 9.94 -11.39 -7.14
C SER A 7 9.50 -12.29 -6.00
N ALA A 8 8.41 -11.92 -5.36
CA ALA A 8 7.64 -12.87 -4.56
C ALA A 8 7.06 -13.92 -5.52
N GLY A 9 7.30 -15.17 -5.23
CA GLY A 9 7.06 -16.29 -6.12
C GLY A 9 5.63 -16.50 -6.53
N ILE A 10 5.54 -17.11 -7.71
CA ILE A 10 4.45 -17.81 -8.39
C ILE A 10 3.72 -16.95 -9.42
N ALA A 11 4.21 -16.98 -10.62
CA ALA A 11 3.53 -17.37 -11.87
C ALA A 11 4.48 -17.10 -13.02
N VAL A 12 4.74 -18.12 -13.83
CA VAL A 12 5.45 -17.98 -15.10
C VAL A 12 4.55 -17.20 -16.06
N GLY A 13 4.76 -15.90 -16.14
CA GLY A 13 4.12 -15.02 -17.10
C GLY A 13 5.18 -14.28 -17.91
N THR A 14 5.09 -14.34 -19.20
CA THR A 14 5.95 -13.59 -20.14
C THR A 14 5.68 -12.09 -20.01
N SER A 15 6.66 -11.32 -19.53
CA SER A 15 6.60 -9.85 -19.53
C SER A 15 6.79 -9.30 -20.92
N LEU A 16 5.84 -8.50 -21.40
CA LEU A 16 5.95 -7.75 -22.64
C LEU A 16 6.40 -6.32 -22.32
N LEU A 17 7.61 -5.96 -22.70
CA LEU A 17 8.15 -4.60 -22.64
C LEU A 17 7.78 -3.86 -23.94
N LEU A 18 6.99 -2.81 -23.85
CA LEU A 18 6.74 -1.88 -24.94
C LEU A 18 7.16 -0.47 -24.51
N GLY A 19 8.31 -0.05 -24.98
CA GLY A 19 8.77 1.32 -24.88
C GLY A 19 9.97 1.54 -25.81
N ALA A 20 9.85 2.42 -26.78
CA ALA A 20 10.94 2.81 -27.66
C ALA A 20 11.73 3.97 -27.02
N SER A 21 12.85 3.66 -26.42
CA SER A 21 13.98 4.56 -26.12
C SER A 21 15.27 3.76 -26.24
N PRO A 22 16.44 4.36 -26.57
CA PRO A 22 17.66 3.61 -26.84
C PRO A 22 18.05 2.72 -25.68
N ALA A 23 18.21 1.46 -25.98
CA ALA A 23 18.35 0.36 -25.05
C ALA A 23 19.50 0.58 -24.05
N LEU A 24 19.14 0.95 -22.83
CA LEU A 24 19.78 0.30 -21.69
C LEU A 24 19.32 -1.15 -21.76
N ALA A 25 20.26 -2.09 -21.85
CA ALA A 25 19.93 -3.51 -21.85
C ALA A 25 19.02 -3.77 -20.65
N ALA A 26 17.76 -4.06 -20.89
CA ALA A 26 16.80 -4.37 -19.86
C ALA A 26 17.33 -5.60 -19.14
N SER A 27 17.81 -5.45 -17.92
CA SER A 27 18.17 -6.58 -17.10
C SER A 27 16.86 -7.36 -16.88
N ALA A 28 16.83 -8.59 -17.38
CA ALA A 28 15.66 -9.43 -17.22
C ALA A 28 15.39 -9.63 -15.71
N TRP A 29 14.10 -9.60 -15.34
CA TRP A 29 13.70 -10.00 -14.00
C TRP A 29 14.16 -11.43 -13.75
N THR A 30 14.87 -11.65 -12.66
CA THR A 30 15.29 -12.98 -12.22
C THR A 30 14.55 -13.36 -10.96
N SER A 31 14.09 -14.59 -10.90
CA SER A 31 13.51 -15.14 -9.67
C SER A 31 14.60 -15.33 -8.63
N VAL A 32 14.38 -14.79 -7.45
CA VAL A 32 15.22 -15.01 -6.28
C VAL A 32 14.44 -15.91 -5.32
N PRO A 33 15.03 -17.07 -4.92
CA PRO A 33 14.35 -17.95 -3.97
C PRO A 33 14.09 -17.24 -2.63
N VAL A 34 12.88 -17.40 -2.11
CA VAL A 34 12.54 -17.05 -0.73
C VAL A 34 12.75 -18.26 0.19
N PRO A 35 12.93 -18.07 1.50
CA PRO A 35 13.03 -19.19 2.45
C PRO A 35 11.81 -20.10 2.35
N PRO A 36 11.98 -21.41 2.63
CA PRO A 36 10.82 -22.28 2.77
C PRO A 36 9.96 -21.79 3.91
N THR A 37 8.75 -21.40 3.58
CA THR A 37 7.73 -20.91 4.51
C THR A 37 6.74 -22.01 4.90
N GLY A 38 5.92 -21.73 5.88
CA GLY A 38 4.76 -22.58 6.18
C GLY A 38 3.76 -22.67 4.99
N GLN A 39 2.70 -23.43 5.18
CA GLN A 39 1.65 -23.51 4.15
C GLN A 39 0.93 -22.19 4.00
N ASN A 40 0.43 -21.91 2.80
CA ASN A 40 -0.33 -20.69 2.47
C ASN A 40 0.42 -19.38 2.80
N ALA A 41 1.72 -19.35 2.58
CA ALA A 41 2.50 -18.14 2.74
C ALA A 41 2.18 -17.11 1.65
N ASN A 42 2.01 -15.85 2.07
CA ASN A 42 1.74 -14.72 1.18
C ASN A 42 2.52 -13.50 1.65
N LEU A 43 3.33 -12.91 0.75
CA LEU A 43 4.02 -11.64 0.97
C LEU A 43 3.18 -10.52 0.36
N MET A 44 2.89 -9.50 1.16
CA MET A 44 2.00 -8.38 0.82
C MET A 44 2.74 -7.06 0.62
N GLY A 45 3.82 -6.85 1.33
CA GLY A 45 4.59 -5.60 1.29
C GLY A 45 6.08 -5.84 1.18
N VAL A 46 6.76 -4.88 0.58
CA VAL A 46 8.22 -4.87 0.42
C VAL A 46 8.75 -3.45 0.52
N SER A 47 9.91 -3.30 1.16
CA SER A 47 10.65 -2.04 1.25
C SER A 47 12.15 -2.32 1.22
N SER A 48 12.90 -1.49 0.51
CA SER A 48 14.36 -1.60 0.42
C SER A 48 15.04 -0.29 0.75
N THR A 49 16.14 -0.36 1.49
CA THR A 49 17.00 0.79 1.77
C THR A 49 18.22 0.82 0.84
N SER A 50 18.59 -0.34 0.29
CA SER A 50 19.71 -0.49 -0.65
C SER A 50 19.60 -1.79 -1.45
N ASP A 51 20.55 -2.04 -2.36
CA ASP A 51 20.65 -3.31 -3.09
C ASP A 51 20.95 -4.52 -2.17
N SER A 52 21.43 -4.26 -0.97
CA SER A 52 21.82 -5.29 0.00
C SER A 52 20.95 -5.30 1.26
N ASP A 53 19.89 -4.52 1.28
CA ASP A 53 18.99 -4.46 2.43
C ASP A 53 17.56 -4.22 1.97
N ALA A 54 16.70 -5.21 2.21
CA ALA A 54 15.28 -5.11 1.95
C ALA A 54 14.48 -6.02 2.89
N TRP A 55 13.26 -5.61 3.15
CA TRP A 55 12.28 -6.32 3.97
C TRP A 55 11.08 -6.72 3.12
N ALA A 56 10.59 -7.94 3.32
CA ALA A 56 9.33 -8.41 2.76
C ALA A 56 8.46 -8.95 3.91
N VAL A 57 7.18 -8.60 3.90
CA VAL A 57 6.27 -8.92 5.00
C VAL A 57 4.96 -9.48 4.51
N GLY A 58 4.31 -10.28 5.37
CA GLY A 58 3.03 -10.88 5.06
C GLY A 58 2.54 -11.84 6.14
N SER A 59 2.05 -13.00 5.72
CA SER A 59 1.58 -14.05 6.62
C SER A 59 1.80 -15.45 6.07
N GLU A 60 1.85 -16.43 6.97
CA GLU A 60 1.94 -17.84 6.66
C GLU A 60 0.97 -18.67 7.53
N ASN A 61 0.75 -19.95 7.17
CA ASN A 61 -0.04 -20.92 7.92
C ASN A 61 -1.51 -20.59 8.14
N GLY A 62 -2.04 -19.55 7.48
CA GLY A 62 -3.46 -19.22 7.55
C GLY A 62 -4.34 -20.17 6.75
N SER A 63 -5.59 -20.32 7.18
CA SER A 63 -6.61 -20.98 6.35
C SER A 63 -6.92 -20.12 5.12
N ALA A 64 -7.04 -20.73 3.96
CA ALA A 64 -7.35 -20.04 2.72
C ALA A 64 -8.64 -19.20 2.89
N GLY A 65 -8.54 -17.88 2.71
CA GLY A 65 -9.65 -16.94 2.69
C GLY A 65 -10.10 -16.35 4.03
N ALA A 66 -9.68 -16.89 5.18
CA ALA A 66 -10.16 -16.42 6.49
C ALA A 66 -9.06 -15.83 7.41
N GLY A 67 -7.80 -16.01 7.05
CA GLY A 67 -6.68 -15.55 7.89
C GLY A 67 -6.57 -16.25 9.26
N VAL A 68 -7.48 -17.18 9.58
CA VAL A 68 -7.50 -17.88 10.86
C VAL A 68 -6.28 -18.79 10.99
N GLY A 69 -5.54 -18.63 12.08
CA GLY A 69 -4.30 -19.37 12.32
C GLY A 69 -3.09 -18.82 11.57
N ALA A 70 -3.24 -17.70 10.89
CA ALA A 70 -2.14 -17.03 10.21
C ALA A 70 -1.12 -16.46 11.20
N LYS A 71 0.16 -16.61 10.88
CA LYS A 71 1.27 -16.02 11.61
C LYS A 71 1.93 -14.96 10.76
N VAL A 72 2.43 -13.92 11.37
CA VAL A 72 3.23 -12.92 10.66
C VAL A 72 4.47 -13.55 10.04
N LEU A 73 4.74 -13.16 8.81
CA LEU A 73 5.92 -13.56 8.05
C LEU A 73 6.75 -12.30 7.77
N ILE A 74 8.04 -12.35 8.10
CA ILE A 74 9.01 -11.29 7.79
C ILE A 74 10.26 -11.94 7.24
N ASP A 75 10.63 -11.56 6.03
CA ASP A 75 11.87 -11.95 5.38
C ASP A 75 12.79 -10.74 5.21
N HIS A 76 14.09 -10.94 5.37
CA HIS A 76 15.14 -9.95 5.18
C HIS A 76 16.08 -10.36 4.06
N TRP A 77 16.35 -9.44 3.15
CA TRP A 77 17.35 -9.55 2.09
C TRP A 77 18.67 -8.92 2.52
N ASN A 78 19.75 -9.68 2.44
CA ASN A 78 21.09 -9.25 2.83
C ASN A 78 22.05 -8.94 1.65
N GLY A 79 21.48 -8.77 0.45
CA GLY A 79 22.25 -8.57 -0.79
C GLY A 79 22.54 -9.86 -1.57
N THR A 80 22.37 -11.02 -0.95
CA THR A 80 22.66 -12.33 -1.57
C THR A 80 21.52 -13.33 -1.45
N ALA A 81 20.78 -13.31 -0.34
CA ALA A 81 19.71 -14.24 -0.06
C ALA A 81 18.66 -13.62 0.87
N TRP A 82 17.42 -14.08 0.73
CA TRP A 82 16.35 -13.86 1.68
C TRP A 82 16.50 -14.81 2.86
N SER A 83 16.21 -14.34 4.06
CA SER A 83 16.17 -15.14 5.29
C SER A 83 14.96 -14.74 6.13
N GLN A 84 14.25 -15.71 6.67
CA GLN A 84 13.14 -15.47 7.58
C GLN A 84 13.68 -14.93 8.91
N VAL A 85 13.06 -13.89 9.44
CA VAL A 85 13.44 -13.23 10.68
C VAL A 85 12.41 -13.52 11.77
N ALA A 86 12.90 -13.71 12.99
CA ALA A 86 12.04 -13.97 14.13
C ALA A 86 11.09 -12.79 14.40
N THR A 87 9.83 -13.09 14.61
CA THR A 87 8.76 -12.13 14.87
C THR A 87 8.26 -12.22 16.31
N PRO A 88 7.78 -11.11 16.89
CA PRO A 88 7.10 -11.16 18.18
C PRO A 88 5.89 -12.09 18.15
N ALA A 89 5.63 -12.75 19.28
CA ALA A 89 4.43 -13.59 19.42
C ALA A 89 3.15 -12.75 19.30
N THR A 90 2.18 -13.29 18.60
CA THR A 90 0.83 -12.73 18.47
C THR A 90 -0.14 -13.50 19.38
N PRO A 91 -0.97 -12.83 20.20
CA PRO A 91 -1.71 -13.48 21.27
C PRO A 91 -2.65 -14.59 20.82
N GLN A 92 -3.28 -14.46 19.65
CA GLN A 92 -4.29 -15.41 19.15
C GLN A 92 -3.78 -16.28 17.98
N ASN A 93 -2.48 -16.18 17.63
CA ASN A 93 -1.94 -16.83 16.42
C ASN A 93 -2.77 -16.57 15.15
N THR A 94 -3.36 -15.38 15.05
CA THR A 94 -4.13 -14.94 13.90
C THR A 94 -3.76 -13.50 13.64
N ALA A 95 -2.66 -13.34 12.90
CA ALA A 95 -2.10 -12.04 12.56
C ALA A 95 -1.52 -12.04 11.15
N SER A 96 -1.56 -10.90 10.50
CA SER A 96 -0.98 -10.69 9.17
C SER A 96 -0.40 -9.30 9.05
N LEU A 97 0.66 -9.16 8.27
CA LEU A 97 1.25 -7.86 7.90
C LEU A 97 0.79 -7.48 6.50
N ALA A 98 0.45 -6.22 6.32
CA ALA A 98 -0.04 -5.63 5.07
C ALA A 98 1.06 -4.85 4.35
N ALA A 99 1.87 -4.10 5.10
CA ALA A 99 2.88 -3.21 4.53
C ALA A 99 4.12 -3.10 5.42
N VAL A 100 5.23 -2.68 4.81
CA VAL A 100 6.51 -2.40 5.47
C VAL A 100 7.13 -1.15 4.87
N SER A 101 7.77 -0.34 5.69
CA SER A 101 8.56 0.80 5.26
C SER A 101 9.84 0.88 6.11
N ALA A 102 10.99 0.89 5.44
CA ALA A 102 12.30 0.98 6.07
C ALA A 102 12.93 2.34 5.77
N SER A 103 13.34 3.06 6.81
CA SER A 103 14.08 4.30 6.68
C SER A 103 15.60 4.09 6.67
N SER A 104 16.06 2.97 7.21
CA SER A 104 17.47 2.57 7.22
C SER A 104 17.61 1.06 7.48
N THR A 105 18.83 0.54 7.41
CA THR A 105 19.15 -0.86 7.79
C THR A 105 18.86 -1.18 9.25
N THR A 106 18.74 -0.17 10.09
CA THR A 106 18.48 -0.31 11.55
C THR A 106 17.14 0.23 12.00
N ASP A 107 16.32 0.70 11.06
CA ASP A 107 15.00 1.25 11.36
C ASP A 107 14.01 0.87 10.26
N ALA A 108 13.00 0.10 10.62
CA ALA A 108 11.90 -0.27 9.75
C ALA A 108 10.62 -0.50 10.55
N TRP A 109 9.49 -0.25 9.92
CA TRP A 109 8.18 -0.48 10.48
C TRP A 109 7.38 -1.42 9.60
N ALA A 110 6.71 -2.39 10.22
CA ALA A 110 5.77 -3.28 9.54
C ALA A 110 4.41 -3.18 10.23
N ILE A 111 3.36 -3.11 9.41
CA ILE A 111 1.99 -2.90 9.89
C ILE A 111 1.03 -3.93 9.34
N GLY A 112 -0.07 -4.11 10.05
CA GLY A 112 -1.14 -4.99 9.64
C GLY A 112 -2.19 -5.11 10.73
N ARG A 113 -2.63 -6.35 10.97
CA ARG A 113 -3.66 -6.65 11.94
C ARG A 113 -3.35 -7.89 12.76
N ASP A 114 -3.89 -7.92 13.96
CA ASP A 114 -3.86 -9.03 14.90
C ASP A 114 -5.27 -9.26 15.44
N GLN A 115 -5.64 -10.48 15.74
CA GLN A 115 -6.95 -10.78 16.31
C GLN A 115 -6.90 -10.65 17.84
N ASN A 116 -7.88 -9.96 18.41
CA ASN A 116 -8.04 -9.88 19.85
C ASN A 116 -8.85 -11.08 20.41
N ASN A 117 -8.98 -11.15 21.75
CA ASN A 117 -9.71 -12.23 22.44
C ASN A 117 -11.23 -12.28 22.11
N ARG A 118 -11.77 -11.25 21.44
CA ARG A 118 -13.18 -11.17 21.01
C ARG A 118 -13.34 -11.48 19.53
N SER A 119 -12.30 -12.00 18.90
CA SER A 119 -12.23 -12.29 17.46
C SER A 119 -12.30 -11.04 16.55
N ASN A 120 -12.15 -9.83 17.09
CA ASN A 120 -12.04 -8.62 16.32
C ASN A 120 -10.59 -8.37 15.90
N PHE A 121 -10.39 -7.88 14.70
CA PHE A 121 -9.07 -7.44 14.26
C PHE A 121 -8.71 -6.10 14.88
N GLN A 122 -7.45 -6.01 15.31
CA GLN A 122 -6.86 -4.83 15.92
C GLN A 122 -5.59 -4.45 15.17
N PRO A 123 -5.19 -3.18 15.15
CA PRO A 123 -3.96 -2.75 14.52
C PRO A 123 -2.74 -3.46 15.12
N LEU A 124 -1.87 -3.90 14.23
CA LEU A 124 -0.56 -4.44 14.57
C LEU A 124 0.52 -3.55 13.97
N ALA A 125 1.41 -3.03 14.81
CA ALA A 125 2.61 -2.33 14.39
C ALA A 125 3.83 -2.99 15.02
N LEU A 126 4.81 -3.32 14.19
CA LEU A 126 6.10 -3.86 14.57
C LEU A 126 7.21 -2.89 14.17
N HIS A 127 8.20 -2.73 15.04
CA HIS A 127 9.36 -1.87 14.82
C HIS A 127 10.65 -2.67 14.85
N TRP A 128 11.48 -2.54 13.83
CA TRP A 128 12.85 -3.04 13.77
C TRP A 128 13.82 -1.99 14.29
N ASN A 129 14.59 -2.34 15.31
CA ASN A 129 15.55 -1.46 15.97
C ASN A 129 17.01 -1.73 15.59
N GLY A 130 17.25 -2.45 14.50
CA GLY A 130 18.58 -2.90 14.06
C GLY A 130 18.97 -4.29 14.59
N THR A 131 18.21 -4.85 15.52
CA THR A 131 18.52 -6.16 16.15
C THR A 131 17.32 -7.09 16.21
N SER A 132 16.13 -6.57 16.46
CA SER A 132 14.92 -7.37 16.60
C SER A 132 13.68 -6.57 16.25
N TRP A 133 12.64 -7.29 15.80
CA TRP A 133 11.30 -6.75 15.68
C TRP A 133 10.61 -6.74 17.03
N THR A 134 10.00 -5.63 17.39
CA THR A 134 9.24 -5.46 18.64
C THR A 134 7.86 -4.91 18.33
N ARG A 135 6.85 -5.35 19.08
CA ARG A 135 5.50 -4.80 18.98
C ARG A 135 5.44 -3.42 19.63
N VAL A 136 4.87 -2.46 18.90
CA VAL A 136 4.62 -1.11 19.40
C VAL A 136 3.12 -0.87 19.42
N THR A 137 2.62 -0.38 20.57
CA THR A 137 1.20 -0.05 20.68
C THR A 137 0.88 1.20 19.89
N VAL A 138 -0.17 1.14 19.07
CA VAL A 138 -0.74 2.28 18.37
C VAL A 138 -2.05 2.70 19.03
N PRO A 139 -2.37 3.99 19.08
CA PRO A 139 -3.64 4.46 19.62
C PRO A 139 -4.79 4.08 18.68
N LEU A 140 -5.94 3.78 19.25
CA LEU A 140 -7.18 3.51 18.52
C LEU A 140 -8.06 4.77 18.52
N PRO A 141 -8.74 5.08 17.41
CA PRO A 141 -9.65 6.23 17.35
C PRO A 141 -10.80 6.12 18.36
N ASN A 142 -11.24 4.90 18.64
CA ASN A 142 -12.30 4.59 19.59
C ASN A 142 -11.84 3.54 20.62
N ASN A 143 -12.32 3.67 21.84
CA ASN A 143 -12.02 2.72 22.92
C ASN A 143 -12.97 1.49 22.95
N ASP A 144 -13.82 1.31 21.95
CA ASP A 144 -14.92 0.36 21.95
C ASP A 144 -14.59 -1.04 21.42
N ASN A 145 -13.33 -1.32 21.10
CA ASN A 145 -12.84 -2.61 20.58
C ASN A 145 -13.51 -3.09 19.28
N LEU A 146 -14.06 -2.19 18.49
CA LEU A 146 -14.46 -2.52 17.12
C LEU A 146 -13.22 -2.78 16.26
N ALA A 147 -13.43 -3.47 15.15
CA ALA A 147 -12.33 -3.81 14.24
C ALA A 147 -11.70 -2.55 13.65
N SER A 148 -10.38 -2.57 13.53
CA SER A 148 -9.62 -1.56 12.79
C SER A 148 -8.42 -2.20 12.11
N ASP A 149 -8.11 -1.72 10.92
CA ASP A 149 -7.07 -2.24 10.06
C ASP A 149 -6.10 -1.12 9.65
N LEU A 150 -4.81 -1.47 9.51
CA LEU A 150 -3.78 -0.61 8.93
C LEU A 150 -3.45 -1.11 7.52
N TYR A 151 -3.43 -0.20 6.54
CA TYR A 151 -3.25 -0.57 5.13
C TYR A 151 -1.92 -0.14 4.53
N ALA A 152 -1.50 1.08 4.80
CA ALA A 152 -0.28 1.61 4.19
C ALA A 152 0.55 2.41 5.18
N ILE A 153 1.88 2.39 4.96
CA ILE A 153 2.88 3.04 5.81
C ILE A 153 3.94 3.70 4.95
N SER A 154 4.41 4.87 5.40
CA SER A 154 5.55 5.56 4.82
C SER A 154 6.44 6.12 5.92
N ALA A 155 7.71 5.72 5.94
CA ALA A 155 8.74 6.26 6.80
C ALA A 155 9.66 7.19 6.00
N ASP A 156 9.65 8.48 6.32
CA ASP A 156 10.60 9.47 5.78
C ASP A 156 11.89 9.53 6.62
N GLY A 157 11.85 8.95 7.81
CA GLY A 157 12.97 8.83 8.73
C GLY A 157 12.56 8.15 10.03
N PRO A 158 13.52 7.92 10.96
CA PRO A 158 13.25 7.21 12.21
C PRO A 158 12.31 7.98 13.16
N ASN A 159 12.09 9.26 12.93
CA ASN A 159 11.24 10.12 13.73
C ASN A 159 10.03 10.68 12.96
N ASP A 160 9.81 10.21 11.75
CA ASP A 160 8.70 10.66 10.91
C ASP A 160 8.14 9.47 10.11
N VAL A 161 7.11 8.85 10.68
CA VAL A 161 6.44 7.71 10.05
C VAL A 161 4.94 7.93 10.06
N TRP A 162 4.33 7.72 8.92
CA TRP A 162 2.90 7.89 8.70
C TRP A 162 2.23 6.58 8.34
N ILE A 163 1.06 6.35 8.91
CA ILE A 163 0.20 5.19 8.62
C ILE A 163 -1.20 5.69 8.29
N VAL A 164 -1.85 5.03 7.36
CA VAL A 164 -3.30 5.16 7.13
C VAL A 164 -4.00 3.82 7.28
N GLY A 165 -5.25 3.90 7.74
CA GLY A 165 -6.08 2.74 7.96
C GLY A 165 -7.55 3.12 8.08
N THR A 166 -8.36 2.15 8.48
CA THR A 166 -9.78 2.32 8.74
C THR A 166 -10.17 1.76 10.10
N TYR A 167 -11.25 2.28 10.65
CA TYR A 167 -11.88 1.77 11.86
C TYR A 167 -13.40 1.82 11.75
N TYR A 168 -14.07 0.93 12.46
CA TYR A 168 -15.52 0.97 12.56
C TYR A 168 -15.94 1.90 13.67
N LEU A 169 -16.95 2.74 13.37
CA LEU A 169 -17.60 3.65 14.31
C LEU A 169 -19.07 3.26 14.44
N LEU A 170 -19.54 3.01 15.65
CA LEU A 170 -20.96 2.86 15.92
C LEU A 170 -21.66 4.23 15.78
N VAL A 171 -22.43 4.39 14.73
CA VAL A 171 -23.25 5.60 14.50
C VAL A 171 -24.65 5.46 15.09
N SER A 172 -25.10 4.22 15.33
CA SER A 172 -26.30 3.85 16.10
C SER A 172 -26.10 2.47 16.73
N PRO A 173 -27.00 1.98 17.59
CA PRO A 173 -26.88 0.63 18.18
C PRO A 173 -26.82 -0.52 17.17
N THR A 174 -27.20 -0.30 15.92
CA THR A 174 -27.28 -1.30 14.85
C THR A 174 -26.49 -0.94 13.60
N ASP A 175 -25.97 0.29 13.51
CA ASP A 175 -25.31 0.78 12.30
C ASP A 175 -23.85 1.14 12.60
N GLU A 176 -22.97 0.63 11.78
CA GLU A 176 -21.52 0.92 11.81
C GLU A 176 -21.15 1.72 10.56
N ALA A 177 -20.35 2.76 10.73
CA ALA A 177 -19.68 3.46 9.64
C ALA A 177 -18.22 3.03 9.58
N LEU A 178 -17.66 2.96 8.38
CA LEU A 178 -16.23 2.76 8.17
C LEU A 178 -15.58 4.13 7.93
N GLU A 179 -14.71 4.52 8.84
CA GLU A 179 -14.01 5.80 8.83
C GLU A 179 -12.52 5.60 8.59
N THR A 180 -11.88 6.57 7.93
CA THR A 180 -10.42 6.60 7.80
C THR A 180 -9.77 7.25 9.02
N TYR A 181 -8.55 6.86 9.31
CA TYR A 181 -7.68 7.55 10.26
C TYR A 181 -6.23 7.50 9.83
N SER A 182 -5.46 8.45 10.30
CA SER A 182 -4.02 8.45 10.16
C SER A 182 -3.31 8.45 11.51
N LEU A 183 -2.14 7.85 11.52
CA LEU A 183 -1.23 7.82 12.66
C LEU A 183 0.09 8.44 12.27
N HIS A 184 0.67 9.21 13.17
CA HIS A 184 2.00 9.80 13.00
C HIS A 184 2.91 9.42 14.17
N TRP A 185 4.09 8.90 13.83
CA TRP A 185 5.20 8.64 14.76
C TRP A 185 6.17 9.80 14.75
N ASN A 186 6.44 10.36 15.92
CA ASN A 186 7.32 11.51 16.09
C ASN A 186 8.71 11.16 16.66
N GLY A 187 9.09 9.89 16.60
CA GLY A 187 10.33 9.37 17.19
C GLY A 187 10.15 8.81 18.61
N THR A 188 9.03 9.09 19.28
CA THR A 188 8.79 8.65 20.67
C THR A 188 7.43 7.99 20.86
N ALA A 189 6.40 8.47 20.17
CA ALA A 189 5.05 7.97 20.32
C ALA A 189 4.24 8.12 19.02
N TRP A 190 3.29 7.21 18.84
CA TRP A 190 2.24 7.32 17.85
C TRP A 190 1.13 8.25 18.34
N SER A 191 0.64 9.10 17.48
CA SER A 191 -0.54 9.95 17.69
C SER A 191 -1.52 9.81 16.54
N ILE A 192 -2.82 9.89 16.85
CA ILE A 192 -3.86 9.99 15.82
C ILE A 192 -3.83 11.41 15.27
N VAL A 193 -3.78 11.53 13.95
CA VAL A 193 -3.93 12.79 13.23
C VAL A 193 -5.29 12.80 12.55
N PRO A 194 -6.18 13.75 12.89
CA PRO A 194 -7.53 13.78 12.32
C PRO A 194 -7.52 13.90 10.81
N MET A 195 -8.33 13.10 10.14
CA MET A 195 -8.57 13.15 8.70
C MET A 195 -9.86 13.89 8.36
N PRO A 196 -10.03 14.38 7.13
CA PRO A 196 -11.28 15.00 6.71
C PRO A 196 -12.45 14.01 6.85
N PRO A 197 -13.60 14.47 7.34
CA PRO A 197 -14.78 13.61 7.44
C PRO A 197 -15.28 13.20 6.05
N VAL A 198 -15.82 11.98 5.95
CA VAL A 198 -16.48 11.52 4.73
C VAL A 198 -17.67 12.42 4.39
N PRO A 199 -17.71 13.06 3.22
CA PRO A 199 -18.82 13.94 2.87
C PRO A 199 -20.14 13.18 2.69
N GLY A 200 -21.24 13.84 3.10
CA GLY A 200 -22.59 13.35 2.90
C GLY A 200 -23.26 12.87 4.18
N THR A 201 -24.56 12.61 4.07
CA THR A 201 -25.42 12.20 5.19
C THR A 201 -25.63 10.69 5.27
N ASN A 202 -25.13 9.93 4.29
CA ASN A 202 -25.26 8.49 4.30
C ASN A 202 -24.09 7.88 5.09
N PRO A 203 -24.34 7.25 6.25
CA PRO A 203 -23.30 6.68 7.10
C PRO A 203 -22.55 5.53 6.44
N ASN A 204 -23.11 4.97 5.37
CA ASN A 204 -22.43 3.89 4.62
C ASN A 204 -21.53 4.40 3.49
N ASN A 205 -21.42 5.71 3.26
CA ASN A 205 -20.37 6.24 2.40
C ASN A 205 -19.02 5.97 3.06
N GLN A 206 -18.04 5.58 2.26
CA GLN A 206 -16.75 5.14 2.78
C GLN A 206 -15.61 5.85 2.04
N PHE A 207 -14.61 6.25 2.79
CA PHE A 207 -13.28 6.52 2.29
C PHE A 207 -12.39 5.32 2.60
N VAL A 208 -11.60 4.91 1.62
CA VAL A 208 -10.57 3.89 1.79
C VAL A 208 -9.27 4.46 1.22
N LEU A 209 -8.23 4.48 2.03
CA LEU A 209 -6.90 4.92 1.62
C LEU A 209 -6.01 3.68 1.48
N ASP A 210 -5.58 3.42 0.26
CA ASP A 210 -4.84 2.21 -0.10
C ASP A 210 -3.32 2.44 -0.10
N ALA A 211 -2.87 3.71 -0.21
CA ALA A 211 -1.45 4.05 -0.19
C ALA A 211 -1.18 5.40 0.47
N ILE A 212 0.03 5.54 1.03
CA ILE A 212 0.54 6.78 1.63
C ILE A 212 2.00 6.98 1.27
N GLN A 213 2.41 8.22 1.04
CA GLN A 213 3.81 8.61 0.83
C GLN A 213 4.11 9.91 1.56
N ALA A 214 4.98 9.83 2.54
CA ALA A 214 5.62 11.00 3.14
C ALA A 214 6.77 11.45 2.24
N LYS A 215 6.82 12.72 1.95
CA LYS A 215 7.91 13.39 1.25
C LYS A 215 8.73 14.23 2.22
N SER A 216 8.08 14.71 3.25
CA SER A 216 8.64 15.41 4.39
C SER A 216 7.62 15.43 5.53
N PRO A 217 7.99 15.82 6.76
CA PRO A 217 7.06 15.95 7.89
C PRO A 217 5.87 16.91 7.64
N THR A 218 5.95 17.74 6.61
CA THR A 218 4.93 18.75 6.26
C THR A 218 4.31 18.54 4.87
N ASP A 219 4.64 17.45 4.19
CA ASP A 219 4.16 17.15 2.83
C ASP A 219 3.96 15.64 2.70
N VAL A 220 2.71 15.18 2.97
CA VAL A 220 2.35 13.75 2.91
C VAL A 220 1.10 13.59 2.07
N TRP A 221 1.12 12.61 1.19
CA TRP A 221 0.01 12.28 0.31
C TRP A 221 -0.55 10.90 0.61
N ALA A 222 -1.87 10.81 0.72
CA ALA A 222 -2.60 9.56 0.82
C ALA A 222 -3.61 9.46 -0.32
N VAL A 223 -3.74 8.25 -0.90
CA VAL A 223 -4.61 8.03 -2.05
C VAL A 223 -5.42 6.75 -1.91
N GLY A 224 -6.55 6.72 -2.59
CA GLY A 224 -7.45 5.59 -2.54
C GLY A 224 -8.73 5.83 -3.32
N LYS A 225 -9.87 5.55 -2.69
CA LYS A 225 -11.20 5.69 -3.27
C LYS A 225 -12.24 6.18 -2.28
N SER A 226 -13.22 6.88 -2.82
CA SER A 226 -14.49 7.18 -2.15
C SER A 226 -15.57 6.30 -2.75
N VAL A 227 -16.31 5.60 -1.90
CA VAL A 227 -17.40 4.71 -2.30
C VAL A 227 -18.72 5.28 -1.81
N ASN A 228 -19.69 5.40 -2.71
CA ASN A 228 -21.05 5.77 -2.34
C ASN A 228 -21.84 4.51 -2.01
N ALA A 229 -22.35 4.42 -0.79
CA ALA A 229 -23.11 3.26 -0.34
C ALA A 229 -24.41 3.01 -1.11
N ALA A 230 -25.03 4.04 -1.67
CA ALA A 230 -26.21 3.89 -2.52
C ALA A 230 -25.87 3.24 -3.88
N SER A 231 -24.59 3.21 -4.25
CA SER A 231 -24.09 2.60 -5.47
C SER A 231 -22.69 2.03 -5.22
N PRO A 232 -22.55 0.89 -4.53
CA PRO A 232 -21.25 0.34 -4.09
C PRO A 232 -20.28 0.00 -5.23
N SER A 233 -20.81 -0.16 -6.45
CA SER A 233 -20.01 -0.34 -7.67
C SER A 233 -19.46 0.97 -8.23
N SER A 234 -19.87 2.13 -7.71
CA SER A 234 -19.35 3.43 -8.13
C SER A 234 -18.35 3.97 -7.13
N ALA A 235 -17.08 3.73 -7.41
CA ALA A 235 -15.98 4.34 -6.70
C ALA A 235 -15.45 5.53 -7.48
N THR A 236 -14.98 6.55 -6.80
CA THR A 236 -14.23 7.67 -7.37
C THR A 236 -12.88 7.77 -6.70
N THR A 237 -11.89 8.31 -7.40
CA THR A 237 -10.56 8.55 -6.83
C THR A 237 -10.65 9.43 -5.60
N LEU A 238 -9.88 9.11 -4.59
CA LEU A 238 -9.68 9.92 -3.39
C LEU A 238 -8.20 10.28 -3.29
N THR A 239 -7.90 11.55 -3.10
CA THR A 239 -6.56 12.02 -2.76
C THR A 239 -6.63 12.99 -1.60
N GLU A 240 -5.78 12.80 -0.62
CA GLU A 240 -5.67 13.64 0.57
C GLU A 240 -4.23 14.10 0.76
N HIS A 241 -4.06 15.32 1.25
CA HIS A 241 -2.77 15.96 1.44
C HIS A 241 -2.63 16.53 2.85
N TRP A 242 -1.54 16.18 3.52
CA TRP A 242 -1.07 16.79 4.77
C TRP A 242 -0.12 17.94 4.47
N ASN A 243 -0.43 19.12 4.97
CA ASN A 243 0.33 20.34 4.74
C ASN A 243 1.22 20.76 5.94
N GLY A 244 1.45 19.86 6.88
CA GLY A 244 2.17 20.13 8.13
C GLY A 244 1.25 20.52 9.30
N THR A 245 -0.04 20.75 9.06
CA THR A 245 -1.01 21.18 10.08
C THR A 245 -2.31 20.42 10.01
N THR A 246 -2.81 20.16 8.81
CA THR A 246 -4.11 19.49 8.59
C THR A 246 -4.09 18.65 7.32
N TRP A 247 -4.84 17.56 7.35
CA TRP A 247 -5.23 16.83 6.15
C TRP A 247 -6.35 17.56 5.42
N SER A 248 -6.32 17.53 4.11
CA SER A 248 -7.36 18.07 3.24
C SER A 248 -7.56 17.19 2.02
N ILE A 249 -8.82 17.03 1.60
CA ILE A 249 -9.14 16.38 0.33
C ILE A 249 -8.69 17.29 -0.80
N VAL A 250 -7.93 16.75 -1.72
CA VAL A 250 -7.49 17.43 -2.94
C VAL A 250 -8.24 16.83 -4.12
N PRO A 251 -9.00 17.62 -4.91
CA PRO A 251 -9.73 17.07 -6.05
C PRO A 251 -8.82 16.37 -7.04
N SER A 252 -9.19 15.17 -7.45
CA SER A 252 -8.46 14.37 -8.44
C SER A 252 -9.37 13.88 -9.57
N PRO A 253 -8.85 13.72 -10.79
CA PRO A 253 -9.62 13.17 -11.90
C PRO A 253 -10.13 11.78 -11.59
N SER A 254 -11.42 11.56 -11.85
CA SER A 254 -12.08 10.25 -11.77
C SER A 254 -12.76 10.02 -13.12
N PRO A 255 -12.07 9.37 -14.08
CA PRO A 255 -12.56 9.27 -15.46
C PRO A 255 -13.89 8.53 -15.56
N SER A 256 -14.11 7.55 -14.70
CA SER A 256 -15.36 6.81 -14.60
C SER A 256 -15.84 6.67 -13.16
N THR A 257 -17.02 6.07 -12.99
CA THR A 257 -17.60 5.74 -11.68
C THR A 257 -17.03 4.44 -11.08
N GLY A 258 -15.94 3.93 -11.59
CA GLY A 258 -15.23 2.75 -11.10
C GLY A 258 -13.75 3.01 -10.93
N ALA A 259 -13.35 4.25 -10.67
CA ALA A 259 -11.95 4.63 -10.54
C ALA A 259 -11.47 4.52 -9.07
N SER A 260 -10.26 3.99 -8.88
CA SER A 260 -9.57 3.95 -7.59
C SER A 260 -8.06 4.08 -7.77
N LEU A 261 -7.39 4.59 -6.74
CA LEU A 261 -5.93 4.72 -6.68
C LEU A 261 -5.38 3.70 -5.68
N THR A 262 -4.32 3.00 -6.04
CA THR A 262 -3.73 1.90 -5.28
C THR A 262 -2.28 2.14 -4.88
N GLY A 263 -1.64 3.15 -5.48
CA GLY A 263 -0.25 3.50 -5.18
C GLY A 263 0.01 4.98 -5.33
N VAL A 264 0.91 5.51 -4.51
CA VAL A 264 1.40 6.90 -4.58
C VAL A 264 2.90 6.94 -4.32
N THR A 265 3.61 7.81 -5.03
CA THR A 265 5.04 8.06 -4.83
C THR A 265 5.38 9.51 -5.12
N THR A 266 6.50 9.96 -4.58
CA THR A 266 7.02 11.32 -4.80
C THR A 266 8.34 11.27 -5.55
N SER A 267 8.57 12.22 -6.46
CA SER A 267 9.85 12.39 -7.14
C SER A 267 10.54 13.64 -6.61
N ASN A 268 11.64 13.46 -5.93
CA ASN A 268 12.44 14.58 -5.43
C ASN A 268 13.10 15.39 -6.57
N ALA A 269 13.39 14.73 -7.70
CA ALA A 269 14.03 15.38 -8.85
C ALA A 269 13.11 16.38 -9.56
N SER A 270 11.80 16.09 -9.62
CA SER A 270 10.81 16.92 -10.31
C SER A 270 9.81 17.61 -9.37
N ASN A 271 9.94 17.42 -8.07
CA ASN A 271 8.98 17.88 -7.06
C ASN A 271 7.53 17.49 -7.37
N SER A 272 7.35 16.38 -8.08
CA SER A 272 6.05 15.89 -8.51
C SER A 272 5.59 14.70 -7.65
N VAL A 273 4.28 14.50 -7.60
CA VAL A 273 3.66 13.33 -6.97
C VAL A 273 2.94 12.54 -8.05
N TRP A 274 3.09 11.23 -8.00
CA TRP A 274 2.44 10.32 -8.93
C TRP A 274 1.53 9.37 -8.19
N ALA A 275 0.33 9.17 -8.71
CA ALA A 275 -0.61 8.18 -8.21
C ALA A 275 -1.05 7.26 -9.34
N VAL A 276 -1.19 5.98 -9.03
CA VAL A 276 -1.59 4.97 -10.00
C VAL A 276 -2.74 4.12 -9.46
N GLY A 277 -3.44 3.47 -10.37
CA GLY A 277 -4.55 2.61 -9.98
C GLY A 277 -5.31 2.06 -11.18
N VAL A 278 -6.61 2.02 -11.04
CA VAL A 278 -7.52 1.44 -12.02
C VAL A 278 -8.68 2.40 -12.31
N ASP A 279 -9.09 2.41 -13.56
CA ASP A 279 -10.34 2.98 -14.02
C ASP A 279 -11.20 1.88 -14.63
N GLN A 280 -12.39 1.65 -14.07
CA GLN A 280 -13.33 0.66 -14.60
C GLN A 280 -14.61 1.38 -15.02
N PRO A 281 -14.77 1.70 -16.31
CA PRO A 281 -15.95 2.36 -16.81
C PRO A 281 -17.22 1.58 -16.52
N SER A 282 -18.28 2.26 -16.11
CA SER A 282 -19.58 1.65 -15.80
C SER A 282 -20.08 0.81 -16.96
N GLY A 283 -20.46 -0.44 -16.68
CA GLY A 283 -20.89 -1.40 -17.69
C GLY A 283 -19.77 -2.05 -18.50
N SER A 284 -18.51 -1.67 -18.28
CA SER A 284 -17.34 -2.32 -18.87
C SER A 284 -16.89 -3.49 -17.99
N THR A 285 -16.54 -4.61 -18.62
CA THR A 285 -15.84 -5.72 -17.98
C THR A 285 -14.31 -5.56 -18.03
N THR A 286 -13.84 -4.50 -18.71
CA THR A 286 -12.42 -4.26 -18.96
C THR A 286 -11.96 -3.06 -18.12
N ALA A 287 -11.22 -3.33 -17.06
CA ALA A 287 -10.51 -2.34 -16.28
C ALA A 287 -9.30 -1.81 -17.07
N GLN A 288 -8.98 -0.54 -16.89
CA GLN A 288 -7.87 0.16 -17.53
C GLN A 288 -6.95 0.75 -16.48
N THR A 289 -5.69 0.95 -16.84
CA THR A 289 -4.74 1.66 -15.98
C THR A 289 -5.16 3.10 -15.78
N LEU A 290 -5.00 3.60 -14.57
CA LEU A 290 -5.15 5.01 -14.23
C LEU A 290 -3.81 5.54 -13.69
N THR A 291 -3.34 6.63 -14.28
CA THR A 291 -2.13 7.32 -13.83
C THR A 291 -2.42 8.80 -13.70
N LEU A 292 -2.13 9.35 -12.53
CA LEU A 292 -2.28 10.76 -12.21
C LEU A 292 -0.92 11.35 -11.81
N ASN A 293 -0.70 12.60 -12.21
CA ASN A 293 0.44 13.40 -11.78
C ASN A 293 -0.03 14.69 -11.13
N TRP A 294 0.53 15.00 -9.96
CA TRP A 294 0.37 16.29 -9.30
C TRP A 294 1.42 17.27 -9.84
N ASN A 295 0.97 18.35 -10.47
CA ASN A 295 1.84 19.35 -11.12
C ASN A 295 2.18 20.54 -10.22
N GLY A 296 1.87 20.46 -8.92
CA GLY A 296 2.03 21.55 -7.95
C GLY A 296 0.74 22.34 -7.70
N THR A 297 -0.28 22.19 -8.55
CA THR A 297 -1.55 22.92 -8.42
C THR A 297 -2.78 22.03 -8.56
N ALA A 298 -2.68 21.00 -9.41
CA ALA A 298 -3.79 20.08 -9.66
C ALA A 298 -3.27 18.69 -10.06
N TRP A 299 -4.08 17.68 -9.79
CA TRP A 299 -3.89 16.37 -10.36
C TRP A 299 -4.32 16.35 -11.83
N VAL A 300 -3.50 15.79 -12.69
CA VAL A 300 -3.79 15.62 -14.11
C VAL A 300 -3.65 14.16 -14.51
N THR A 301 -4.54 13.69 -15.38
CA THR A 301 -4.42 12.33 -15.93
C THR A 301 -3.28 12.28 -16.94
N VAL A 302 -2.42 11.28 -16.77
CA VAL A 302 -1.34 10.99 -17.70
C VAL A 302 -1.68 9.67 -18.42
N PRO A 303 -1.65 9.63 -19.76
CA PRO A 303 -1.89 8.38 -20.48
C PRO A 303 -0.92 7.29 -20.06
N SER A 304 -1.44 6.12 -19.75
CA SER A 304 -0.67 4.93 -19.43
C SER A 304 -1.08 3.77 -20.31
N PRO A 305 -0.13 2.87 -20.68
CA PRO A 305 -0.44 1.76 -21.56
C PRO A 305 -1.38 0.76 -20.87
N ASN A 306 -2.28 0.19 -21.67
CA ASN A 306 -3.12 -0.93 -21.30
C ASN A 306 -2.66 -2.18 -22.07
N ALA A 307 -2.87 -3.37 -21.51
CA ALA A 307 -2.67 -4.59 -22.26
C ALA A 307 -3.62 -4.64 -23.47
N SER A 308 -3.18 -5.31 -24.52
CA SER A 308 -3.98 -5.44 -25.75
C SER A 308 -5.25 -6.28 -25.56
N THR A 309 -5.30 -7.09 -24.52
CA THR A 309 -6.43 -7.97 -24.19
C THR A 309 -6.63 -8.05 -22.68
N GLY A 310 -7.88 -7.99 -22.25
CA GLY A 310 -8.28 -8.16 -20.84
C GLY A 310 -8.11 -6.91 -19.96
N PRO A 311 -8.50 -7.03 -18.70
CA PRO A 311 -8.36 -5.95 -17.73
C PRO A 311 -6.89 -5.67 -17.42
N THR A 312 -6.58 -4.41 -17.19
CA THR A 312 -5.25 -3.96 -16.76
C THR A 312 -5.39 -3.04 -15.55
N VAL A 313 -4.66 -3.33 -14.50
CA VAL A 313 -4.64 -2.56 -13.26
C VAL A 313 -3.22 -2.26 -12.86
N LEU A 314 -2.98 -1.12 -12.20
CA LEU A 314 -1.71 -0.80 -11.57
C LEU A 314 -1.89 -0.93 -10.06
N ASN A 315 -0.99 -1.66 -9.42
CA ASN A 315 -1.07 -1.96 -7.98
C ASN A 315 -0.08 -1.15 -7.16
N SER A 316 1.03 -0.72 -7.76
CA SER A 316 2.10 -0.02 -7.04
C SER A 316 2.86 0.91 -7.99
N VAL A 317 3.43 1.96 -7.42
CA VAL A 317 4.30 2.91 -8.12
C VAL A 317 5.48 3.28 -7.25
N SER A 318 6.64 3.46 -7.87
CA SER A 318 7.85 3.92 -7.19
C SER A 318 8.65 4.85 -8.10
N THR A 319 9.49 5.67 -7.47
CA THR A 319 10.49 6.49 -8.15
C THR A 319 11.88 6.02 -7.79
N THR A 320 12.80 6.10 -8.74
CA THR A 320 14.21 5.89 -8.43
C THR A 320 14.76 7.15 -7.74
N PRO A 321 15.39 7.04 -6.56
CA PRO A 321 16.00 8.19 -5.90
C PRO A 321 16.97 8.95 -6.81
N GLY A 322 16.80 10.26 -6.93
CA GLY A 322 17.64 11.13 -7.77
C GLY A 322 17.37 11.05 -9.27
N ALA A 323 16.44 10.23 -9.73
CA ALA A 323 16.03 10.14 -11.12
C ALA A 323 14.59 10.67 -11.33
N SER A 324 14.29 11.07 -12.57
CA SER A 324 12.93 11.46 -12.98
C SER A 324 12.09 10.25 -13.42
N ILE A 325 12.61 9.03 -13.29
CA ILE A 325 11.95 7.81 -13.75
C ILE A 325 10.92 7.37 -12.73
N VAL A 326 9.69 7.21 -13.18
CA VAL A 326 8.58 6.64 -12.43
C VAL A 326 8.27 5.25 -12.99
N GLN A 327 8.23 4.26 -12.12
CA GLN A 327 7.91 2.88 -12.47
C GLN A 327 6.62 2.47 -11.77
N ALA A 328 5.72 1.85 -12.50
CA ALA A 328 4.51 1.28 -11.95
C ALA A 328 4.43 -0.22 -12.24
N LEU A 329 3.91 -0.97 -11.29
CA LEU A 329 3.67 -2.41 -11.42
C LEU A 329 2.19 -2.70 -11.31
N GLY A 330 1.75 -3.67 -12.09
CA GLY A 330 0.35 -4.06 -12.10
C GLY A 330 0.13 -5.42 -12.72
N GLU A 331 -1.11 -5.70 -13.02
CA GLU A 331 -1.55 -6.97 -13.59
C GLU A 331 -2.34 -6.72 -14.86
N SER A 332 -2.17 -7.63 -15.83
CA SER A 332 -3.03 -7.71 -17.00
C SER A 332 -3.50 -9.16 -17.18
N GLY A 333 -4.77 -9.37 -17.48
CA GLY A 333 -5.24 -10.74 -17.60
C GLY A 333 -6.48 -10.90 -18.45
N VAL A 334 -6.58 -12.07 -19.07
CA VAL A 334 -7.84 -12.65 -19.49
C VAL A 334 -8.44 -13.32 -18.25
N SER A 335 -9.74 -13.28 -18.09
CA SER A 335 -10.43 -13.94 -16.95
C SER A 335 -9.81 -15.30 -16.59
N GLY A 336 -9.12 -15.39 -15.47
CA GLY A 336 -8.47 -16.60 -14.97
C GLY A 336 -6.93 -16.68 -15.05
N ALA A 337 -6.24 -15.68 -15.64
CA ALA A 337 -4.78 -15.64 -15.66
C ALA A 337 -4.30 -14.18 -15.54
N ASN A 338 -3.86 -13.81 -14.35
CA ASN A 338 -3.25 -12.50 -14.12
C ASN A 338 -1.79 -12.52 -14.56
N ASN A 339 -1.42 -11.63 -15.46
CA ASN A 339 -0.05 -11.42 -15.90
C ASN A 339 0.48 -10.11 -15.32
N PRO A 340 1.68 -10.07 -14.74
CA PRO A 340 2.28 -8.84 -14.26
C PRO A 340 2.52 -7.85 -15.41
N PHE A 341 2.24 -6.59 -15.16
CA PHE A 341 2.38 -5.49 -16.09
C PHE A 341 3.19 -4.36 -15.44
N ALA A 342 4.22 -3.86 -16.15
CA ALA A 342 5.11 -2.83 -15.61
C ALA A 342 5.35 -1.72 -16.65
N PRO A 343 4.52 -0.66 -16.69
CA PRO A 343 4.79 0.52 -17.49
C PRO A 343 5.88 1.39 -16.86
N GLN A 344 6.66 2.06 -17.70
CA GLN A 344 7.66 3.04 -17.30
C GLN A 344 7.41 4.34 -18.06
N ASN A 345 7.50 5.47 -17.34
CA ASN A 345 7.65 6.79 -17.94
C ASN A 345 9.10 7.23 -17.78
N GLY A 346 9.76 7.48 -18.89
CA GLY A 346 11.10 8.04 -18.97
C GLY A 346 11.08 9.52 -19.25
#